data_900b32e1ad2b54b4000aabeff54135f7
#
_entry.id   900b32e1ad2b54b4000aabeff54135f7
#
_cell.length_a   1.000
_cell.length_b   1.000
_cell.length_c   1.000
_cell.angle_alpha   90.00
_cell.angle_beta   90.00
_cell.angle_gamma   90.00
#
_symmetry.space_group_name_H-M   'P 1'
#
loop_
_entity.id
_entity.type
_entity.pdbx_description
1 polymer ?
#
loop_
_entity_poly.entity_id
_entity_poly.type
_entity_poly.pdbx_seq_one_letter_code
_entity_poly.pdbx_strand_id
1 'polypeptide(L)'
;MVNAIKRAIEVIIGVILQFGFQILIQLYFNNNIAIIGIIYDILSILIVLKLLKDSTSLSNDLPWIMLILVFPIFGTILLLTLGGSYAKNKLLKNIYNTENEYQKYLKQDNDITKQINDNYLDNLKYLNNYARFPASTNNDVKYYNFGQDFYPSLLKELKCAEKFIFMEYFIINNGIMLENILDILKEKASLGVDVRIIYDDMGSIAMLSTNYPKQLSTYGIKCIPFNKVSPFKGIFMNNRDHRKMTIIDGKVAFSGGVNISDEYININSKLGVWKDNGIKIEGDAVFNFTVMFCSLWNANIKEDEDLLKFKYDFSNKKCNNGYV
;
A
#
# COMPACT_ATOMS: atom_id res chain seq x y z
N MET A 1 -14.72 11.34 5.13
CA MET A 1 -15.48 12.57 4.76
C MET A 1 -14.74 13.87 5.10
N VAL A 2 -14.29 14.11 6.33
CA VAL A 2 -13.59 15.36 6.74
C VAL A 2 -12.32 15.65 5.91
N ASN A 3 -11.51 14.64 5.55
CA ASN A 3 -10.29 14.84 4.76
C ASN A 3 -10.57 15.16 3.29
N ALA A 4 -11.62 14.59 2.71
CA ALA A 4 -12.02 14.92 1.33
C ALA A 4 -12.55 16.37 1.24
N ILE A 5 -13.30 16.81 2.26
CA ILE A 5 -13.80 18.20 2.34
C ILE A 5 -12.63 19.17 2.50
N LYS A 6 -11.63 18.88 3.36
CA LYS A 6 -10.45 19.74 3.50
C LYS A 6 -9.70 19.92 2.19
N ARG A 7 -9.56 18.86 1.40
CA ARG A 7 -8.89 18.91 0.09
C ARG A 7 -9.69 19.69 -0.95
N ALA A 8 -11.00 19.47 -0.99
CA ALA A 8 -11.87 20.29 -1.85
C ALA A 8 -11.71 21.78 -1.53
N ILE A 9 -11.60 22.12 -0.24
CA ILE A 9 -11.35 23.50 0.23
C ILE A 9 -9.97 23.99 -0.27
N GLU A 10 -8.91 23.19 -0.19
CA GLU A 10 -7.57 23.57 -0.68
C GLU A 10 -7.56 23.84 -2.18
N VAL A 11 -8.24 23.01 -2.97
CA VAL A 11 -8.41 23.23 -4.42
C VAL A 11 -9.20 24.51 -4.69
N ILE A 12 -10.31 24.72 -3.99
CA ILE A 12 -11.13 25.93 -4.14
C ILE A 12 -10.33 27.19 -3.77
N ILE A 13 -9.56 27.16 -2.67
CA ILE A 13 -8.69 28.27 -2.27
C ILE A 13 -7.64 28.54 -3.36
N GLY A 14 -7.01 27.51 -3.93
CA GLY A 14 -6.04 27.65 -5.02
C GLY A 14 -6.65 28.32 -6.26
N VAL A 15 -7.85 27.90 -6.66
CA VAL A 15 -8.60 28.51 -7.77
C VAL A 15 -8.95 29.97 -7.47
N ILE A 16 -9.44 30.28 -6.29
CA ILE A 16 -9.76 31.67 -5.88
C ILE A 16 -8.49 32.54 -5.89
N LEU A 17 -7.37 32.01 -5.39
CA LEU A 17 -6.08 32.73 -5.43
C LEU A 17 -5.62 33.01 -6.85
N GLN A 18 -5.76 32.04 -7.78
CA GLN A 18 -5.43 32.20 -9.19
C GLN A 18 -6.24 33.32 -9.84
N PHE A 19 -7.57 33.28 -9.73
CA PHE A 19 -8.44 34.31 -10.31
C PHE A 19 -8.31 35.66 -9.60
N GLY A 20 -8.20 35.66 -8.27
CA GLY A 20 -7.98 36.88 -7.48
C GLY A 20 -6.67 37.57 -7.87
N PHE A 21 -5.61 36.80 -8.08
CA PHE A 21 -4.32 37.33 -8.52
C PHE A 21 -4.38 37.88 -9.95
N GLN A 22 -5.07 37.21 -10.89
CA GLN A 22 -5.28 37.72 -12.25
C GLN A 22 -6.06 39.04 -12.24
N ILE A 23 -7.11 39.14 -11.43
CA ILE A 23 -7.91 40.37 -11.27
C ILE A 23 -7.05 41.48 -10.67
N LEU A 24 -6.26 41.21 -9.63
CA LEU A 24 -5.35 42.18 -9.01
C LEU A 24 -4.33 42.72 -10.00
N ILE A 25 -3.72 41.86 -10.81
CA ILE A 25 -2.79 42.26 -11.88
C ILE A 25 -3.51 43.20 -12.85
N GLN A 26 -4.72 42.86 -13.27
CA GLN A 26 -5.50 43.63 -14.23
C GLN A 26 -5.90 45.03 -13.69
N LEU A 27 -6.20 45.13 -12.41
CA LEU A 27 -6.61 46.37 -11.76
C LEU A 27 -5.43 47.33 -11.43
N TYR A 28 -4.30 46.78 -10.99
CA TYR A 28 -3.18 47.58 -10.47
C TYR A 28 -2.03 47.80 -11.47
N PHE A 29 -1.88 46.93 -12.48
CA PHE A 29 -0.72 46.95 -13.37
C PHE A 29 -1.08 47.16 -14.83
N ASN A 30 -2.06 48.02 -15.12
CA ASN A 30 -2.64 48.25 -16.45
C ASN A 30 -1.60 48.47 -17.57
N ASN A 31 -0.44 49.08 -17.25
CA ASN A 31 0.63 49.33 -18.24
C ASN A 31 1.72 48.23 -18.29
N ASN A 32 1.75 47.27 -17.35
CA ASN A 32 2.82 46.28 -17.25
C ASN A 32 2.29 44.83 -17.35
N ILE A 33 1.02 44.64 -17.68
CA ILE A 33 0.38 43.31 -17.77
C ILE A 33 1.12 42.37 -18.70
N ALA A 34 1.59 42.86 -19.83
CA ALA A 34 2.31 42.06 -20.81
C ALA A 34 3.65 41.53 -20.28
N ILE A 35 4.39 42.35 -19.52
CA ILE A 35 5.68 41.93 -18.94
C ILE A 35 5.49 40.87 -17.87
N ILE A 36 4.48 41.06 -17.00
CA ILE A 36 4.17 40.07 -15.93
C ILE A 36 3.70 38.76 -16.55
N GLY A 37 2.87 38.78 -17.61
CA GLY A 37 2.45 37.60 -18.36
C GLY A 37 3.65 36.83 -18.92
N ILE A 38 4.58 37.52 -19.60
CA ILE A 38 5.79 36.89 -20.14
C ILE A 38 6.64 36.23 -19.05
N ILE A 39 6.79 36.88 -17.89
CA ILE A 39 7.53 36.30 -16.76
C ILE A 39 6.87 35.00 -16.27
N TYR A 40 5.53 34.96 -16.19
CA TYR A 40 4.79 33.75 -15.81
C TYR A 40 4.96 32.62 -16.83
N ASP A 41 4.90 32.94 -18.13
CA ASP A 41 5.06 31.95 -19.19
C ASP A 41 6.47 31.35 -19.15
N ILE A 42 7.50 32.19 -18.99
CA ILE A 42 8.89 31.73 -18.84
C ILE A 42 9.03 30.85 -17.60
N LEU A 43 8.47 31.25 -16.46
CA LEU A 43 8.54 30.46 -15.23
C LEU A 43 7.86 29.10 -15.38
N SER A 44 6.69 29.05 -16.04
CA SER A 44 5.95 27.84 -16.33
C SER A 44 6.75 26.89 -17.20
N ILE A 45 7.36 27.42 -18.26
CA ILE A 45 8.22 26.63 -19.16
C ILE A 45 9.40 26.06 -18.39
N LEU A 46 10.07 26.84 -17.53
CA LEU A 46 11.18 26.35 -16.71
C LEU A 46 10.76 25.24 -15.75
N ILE A 47 9.59 25.36 -15.13
CA ILE A 47 9.05 24.29 -14.24
C ILE A 47 8.73 23.04 -15.05
N VAL A 48 8.12 23.17 -16.22
CA VAL A 48 7.82 22.05 -17.13
C VAL A 48 9.11 21.38 -17.60
N LEU A 49 10.14 22.14 -18.00
CA LEU A 49 11.43 21.59 -18.39
C LEU A 49 12.11 20.83 -17.24
N LYS A 50 11.99 21.35 -16.02
CA LYS A 50 12.48 20.64 -14.83
C LYS A 50 11.71 19.34 -14.59
N LEU A 51 10.39 19.35 -14.70
CA LEU A 51 9.57 18.15 -14.60
C LEU A 51 9.99 17.10 -15.63
N LEU A 52 10.16 17.50 -16.90
CA LEU A 52 10.59 16.59 -17.96
C LEU A 52 11.98 16.02 -17.72
N LYS A 53 12.92 16.83 -17.19
CA LYS A 53 14.28 16.38 -16.86
C LYS A 53 14.28 15.35 -15.73
N ASP A 54 13.48 15.56 -14.70
CA ASP A 54 13.43 14.72 -13.50
C ASP A 54 12.42 13.56 -13.63
N SER A 55 11.75 13.47 -14.80
CA SER A 55 10.67 12.50 -15.07
C SER A 55 11.19 11.07 -15.08
N THR A 56 10.54 10.22 -14.31
CA THR A 56 10.69 8.75 -14.38
C THR A 56 9.56 8.09 -15.18
N SER A 57 8.45 8.81 -15.43
CA SER A 57 7.30 8.34 -16.20
C SER A 57 6.53 9.52 -16.77
N LEU A 58 6.63 9.70 -18.08
CA LEU A 58 5.97 10.79 -18.80
C LEU A 58 4.44 10.76 -18.62
N SER A 59 3.84 9.59 -18.58
CA SER A 59 2.39 9.44 -18.36
C SER A 59 1.91 9.98 -17.01
N ASN A 60 2.76 9.94 -15.99
CA ASN A 60 2.45 10.50 -14.66
C ASN A 60 2.64 12.03 -14.62
N ASP A 61 3.56 12.56 -15.41
CA ASP A 61 3.92 13.97 -15.39
C ASP A 61 3.09 14.79 -16.39
N LEU A 62 2.55 14.16 -17.43
CA LEU A 62 1.75 14.82 -18.45
C LEU A 62 0.55 15.62 -17.90
N PRO A 63 -0.27 15.10 -16.98
CA PRO A 63 -1.35 15.88 -16.36
C PRO A 63 -0.86 17.14 -15.64
N TRP A 64 0.30 17.06 -14.96
CA TRP A 64 0.92 18.19 -14.28
C TRP A 64 1.42 19.24 -15.27
N ILE A 65 2.06 18.80 -16.37
CA ILE A 65 2.54 19.67 -17.44
C ILE A 65 1.37 20.42 -18.06
N MET A 66 0.29 19.73 -18.40
CA MET A 66 -0.92 20.37 -18.95
C MET A 66 -1.52 21.38 -17.98
N LEU A 67 -1.63 21.02 -16.70
CA LEU A 67 -2.19 21.88 -15.67
C LEU A 67 -1.35 23.16 -15.47
N ILE A 68 -0.02 23.04 -15.46
CA ILE A 68 0.90 24.19 -15.29
C ILE A 68 0.85 25.10 -16.52
N LEU A 69 0.79 24.55 -17.73
CA LEU A 69 0.73 25.34 -18.95
C LEU A 69 -0.59 26.12 -19.08
N VAL A 70 -1.72 25.53 -18.62
CA VAL A 70 -3.03 26.19 -18.67
C VAL A 70 -3.24 27.14 -17.49
N PHE A 71 -2.79 26.74 -16.30
CA PHE A 71 -2.95 27.47 -15.05
C PHE A 71 -1.62 27.56 -14.28
N PRO A 72 -0.69 28.43 -14.68
CA PRO A 72 0.67 28.46 -14.17
C PRO A 72 0.78 28.53 -12.64
N ILE A 73 0.05 29.45 -12.01
CA ILE A 73 0.11 29.64 -10.55
C ILE A 73 -0.58 28.48 -9.83
N PHE A 74 -1.81 28.16 -10.24
CA PHE A 74 -2.60 27.11 -9.63
C PHE A 74 -1.94 25.74 -9.84
N GLY A 75 -1.52 25.43 -11.06
CA GLY A 75 -0.83 24.19 -11.39
C GLY A 75 0.48 24.02 -10.63
N THR A 76 1.25 25.10 -10.48
CA THR A 76 2.49 25.07 -9.70
C THR A 76 2.22 24.87 -8.19
N ILE A 77 1.24 25.56 -7.61
CA ILE A 77 0.85 25.37 -6.21
C ILE A 77 0.36 23.93 -6.00
N LEU A 78 -0.48 23.41 -6.88
CA LEU A 78 -0.93 22.03 -6.83
C LEU A 78 0.25 21.04 -6.96
N LEU A 79 1.18 21.27 -7.89
CA LEU A 79 2.36 20.43 -8.02
C LEU A 79 3.18 20.43 -6.74
N LEU A 80 3.42 21.58 -6.12
CA LEU A 80 4.20 21.69 -4.88
C LEU A 80 3.47 21.07 -3.68
N THR A 81 2.14 21.15 -3.64
CA THR A 81 1.35 20.60 -2.54
C THR A 81 1.00 19.12 -2.72
N LEU A 82 0.72 18.72 -3.96
CA LEU A 82 0.23 17.39 -4.28
C LEU A 82 1.27 16.52 -5.03
N GLY A 83 2.21 17.13 -5.76
CA GLY A 83 3.22 16.44 -6.55
C GLY A 83 4.44 15.89 -5.79
N GLY A 84 4.54 16.17 -4.54
CA GLY A 84 5.52 15.83 -3.49
C GLY A 84 6.62 14.82 -3.77
N SER A 85 7.66 15.21 -4.50
CA SER A 85 8.78 14.33 -4.86
C SER A 85 9.71 13.98 -3.68
N TYR A 86 9.94 14.89 -2.72
CA TYR A 86 10.96 14.74 -1.68
C TYR A 86 10.59 13.75 -0.55
N ALA A 87 9.37 13.83 -0.03
CA ALA A 87 8.92 12.89 1.00
C ALA A 87 8.74 11.45 0.44
N LYS A 88 8.35 11.34 -0.84
CA LYS A 88 8.32 10.12 -1.62
C LYS A 88 9.68 9.42 -1.63
N ASN A 89 10.73 10.14 -1.96
CA ASN A 89 12.08 9.58 -2.05
C ASN A 89 12.57 9.03 -0.71
N LYS A 90 12.21 9.66 0.42
CA LYS A 90 12.60 9.19 1.74
C LYS A 90 11.90 7.89 2.14
N LEU A 91 10.57 7.79 1.95
CA LEU A 91 9.82 6.57 2.25
C LEU A 91 10.29 5.41 1.37
N LEU A 92 10.36 5.62 0.05
CA LEU A 92 10.84 4.60 -0.89
C LEU A 92 12.28 4.17 -0.60
N LYS A 93 13.16 5.13 -0.25
CA LYS A 93 14.53 4.82 0.13
C LYS A 93 14.58 3.96 1.40
N ASN A 94 13.75 4.25 2.39
CA ASN A 94 13.69 3.43 3.60
C ASN A 94 13.20 2.01 3.27
N ILE A 95 12.11 1.88 2.49
CA ILE A 95 11.59 0.57 2.07
C ILE A 95 12.67 -0.20 1.33
N TYR A 96 13.30 0.40 0.31
CA TYR A 96 14.37 -0.23 -0.46
C TYR A 96 15.56 -0.67 0.42
N ASN A 97 15.97 0.16 1.38
CA ASN A 97 17.07 -0.20 2.29
C ASN A 97 16.68 -1.39 3.17
N THR A 98 15.47 -1.40 3.74
CA THR A 98 14.99 -2.49 4.59
C THR A 98 14.80 -3.77 3.79
N GLU A 99 14.26 -3.69 2.58
CA GLU A 99 14.15 -4.84 1.67
C GLU A 99 15.52 -5.43 1.32
N ASN A 100 16.53 -4.58 1.03
CA ASN A 100 17.89 -5.06 0.77
C ASN A 100 18.50 -5.73 2.00
N GLU A 101 18.30 -5.19 3.18
CA GLU A 101 18.79 -5.76 4.42
C GLU A 101 18.16 -7.14 4.69
N TYR A 102 16.87 -7.27 4.40
CA TYR A 102 16.12 -8.50 4.66
C TYR A 102 16.30 -9.59 3.58
N GLN A 103 17.00 -9.29 2.47
CA GLN A 103 17.43 -10.32 1.51
C GLN A 103 18.25 -11.44 2.15
N LYS A 104 18.95 -11.18 3.26
CA LYS A 104 19.67 -12.23 4.02
C LYS A 104 18.77 -13.39 4.48
N TYR A 105 17.45 -13.14 4.62
CA TYR A 105 16.46 -14.14 5.02
C TYR A 105 15.86 -14.93 3.85
N LEU A 106 16.00 -14.43 2.62
CA LEU A 106 15.38 -14.95 1.40
C LEU A 106 16.43 -15.62 0.50
N LYS A 107 16.79 -16.87 0.82
CA LYS A 107 17.76 -17.62 0.04
C LYS A 107 17.05 -18.64 -0.86
N GLN A 108 17.36 -18.60 -2.16
CA GLN A 108 16.88 -19.61 -3.11
C GLN A 108 17.55 -20.94 -2.87
N ASP A 109 16.75 -22.00 -2.75
CA ASP A 109 17.24 -23.36 -2.83
C ASP A 109 17.53 -23.70 -4.31
N ASN A 110 18.79 -24.00 -4.61
CA ASN A 110 19.23 -24.32 -5.96
C ASN A 110 18.69 -25.66 -6.48
N ASP A 111 18.27 -26.57 -5.61
CA ASP A 111 17.71 -27.85 -6.04
C ASP A 111 16.28 -27.68 -6.58
N ILE A 112 15.56 -26.66 -6.17
CA ILE A 112 14.26 -26.33 -6.73
C ILE A 112 14.37 -25.92 -8.20
N THR A 113 15.41 -25.18 -8.56
CA THR A 113 15.62 -24.74 -9.95
C THR A 113 15.86 -25.90 -10.91
N LYS A 114 16.36 -27.05 -10.43
CA LYS A 114 16.57 -28.28 -11.21
C LYS A 114 15.31 -29.12 -11.39
N GLN A 115 14.31 -28.91 -10.53
CA GLN A 115 13.06 -29.70 -10.51
C GLN A 115 11.92 -29.03 -11.28
N ILE A 116 12.00 -27.72 -11.50
CA ILE A 116 10.95 -26.96 -12.19
C ILE A 116 11.00 -27.24 -13.69
N ASN A 117 9.82 -27.40 -14.29
CA ASN A 117 9.67 -27.52 -15.74
C ASN A 117 10.26 -26.29 -16.46
N ASP A 118 10.99 -26.54 -17.56
CA ASP A 118 11.65 -25.48 -18.34
C ASP A 118 10.73 -24.31 -18.73
N ASN A 119 9.45 -24.57 -18.93
CA ASN A 119 8.47 -23.55 -19.27
C ASN A 119 8.32 -22.45 -18.17
N TYR A 120 8.65 -22.76 -16.92
CA TYR A 120 8.54 -21.82 -15.79
C TYR A 120 9.90 -21.35 -15.27
N LEU A 121 10.99 -21.88 -15.79
CA LEU A 121 12.34 -21.60 -15.30
C LEU A 121 12.72 -20.13 -15.44
N ASP A 122 12.35 -19.49 -16.55
CA ASP A 122 12.65 -18.07 -16.77
C ASP A 122 11.81 -17.16 -15.86
N ASN A 123 10.55 -17.51 -15.58
CA ASN A 123 9.74 -16.81 -14.59
C ASN A 123 10.36 -16.90 -13.19
N LEU A 124 10.82 -18.08 -12.81
CA LEU A 124 11.50 -18.30 -11.53
C LEU A 124 12.80 -17.51 -11.43
N LYS A 125 13.64 -17.53 -12.47
CA LYS A 125 14.86 -16.73 -12.52
C LYS A 125 14.56 -15.24 -12.40
N TYR A 126 13.51 -14.75 -13.07
CA TYR A 126 13.08 -13.37 -12.97
C TYR A 126 12.63 -13.01 -11.54
N LEU A 127 11.77 -13.81 -10.92
CA LEU A 127 11.29 -13.61 -9.55
C LEU A 127 12.45 -13.61 -8.56
N ASN A 128 13.38 -14.56 -8.69
CA ASN A 128 14.52 -14.61 -7.77
C ASN A 128 15.52 -13.46 -7.98
N ASN A 129 15.86 -13.12 -9.23
CA ASN A 129 16.92 -12.17 -9.53
C ASN A 129 16.47 -10.71 -9.46
N TYR A 130 15.21 -10.43 -9.79
CA TYR A 130 14.68 -9.05 -9.88
C TYR A 130 13.67 -8.75 -8.79
N ALA A 131 12.68 -9.61 -8.55
CA ALA A 131 11.74 -9.47 -7.45
C ALA A 131 12.33 -9.88 -6.09
N ARG A 132 13.43 -10.68 -6.14
CA ARG A 132 14.20 -11.13 -4.97
C ARG A 132 13.41 -11.98 -3.98
N PHE A 133 12.38 -12.68 -4.46
CA PHE A 133 11.63 -13.65 -3.70
C PHE A 133 11.92 -15.06 -4.23
N PRO A 134 12.45 -15.95 -3.37
CA PRO A 134 12.74 -17.33 -3.76
C PRO A 134 11.47 -18.15 -3.90
N ALA A 135 11.46 -19.08 -4.83
CA ALA A 135 10.42 -20.09 -4.89
C ALA A 135 10.67 -21.18 -3.83
N SER A 136 9.59 -21.75 -3.32
CA SER A 136 9.60 -22.89 -2.41
C SER A 136 8.67 -24.00 -2.87
N THR A 137 8.93 -25.25 -2.44
CA THR A 137 8.20 -26.43 -2.91
C THR A 137 7.26 -27.03 -1.88
N ASN A 138 7.58 -26.98 -0.62
CA ASN A 138 6.82 -27.62 0.45
C ASN A 138 5.59 -26.77 0.84
N ASN A 139 4.61 -26.64 -0.08
CA ASN A 139 3.45 -25.78 0.13
C ASN A 139 2.14 -26.48 -0.24
N ASP A 140 1.10 -26.21 0.56
CA ASP A 140 -0.30 -26.46 0.20
C ASP A 140 -0.96 -25.12 -0.18
N VAL A 141 -1.62 -25.09 -1.33
CA VAL A 141 -2.31 -23.91 -1.83
C VAL A 141 -3.77 -24.23 -2.05
N LYS A 142 -4.64 -23.45 -1.42
CA LYS A 142 -6.09 -23.49 -1.64
C LYS A 142 -6.55 -22.21 -2.32
N TYR A 143 -7.19 -22.34 -3.48
CA TYR A 143 -7.78 -21.24 -4.21
C TYR A 143 -9.26 -21.06 -3.82
N TYR A 144 -9.69 -19.82 -3.69
CA TYR A 144 -11.07 -19.41 -3.45
C TYR A 144 -11.56 -18.56 -4.61
N ASN A 145 -12.63 -18.96 -5.24
CA ASN A 145 -13.18 -18.28 -6.41
C ASN A 145 -13.93 -16.99 -6.07
N PHE A 146 -14.39 -16.87 -4.82
CA PHE A 146 -15.11 -15.71 -4.30
C PHE A 146 -14.63 -15.35 -2.89
N GLY A 147 -14.74 -14.06 -2.54
CA GLY A 147 -14.42 -13.58 -1.21
C GLY A 147 -15.33 -14.18 -0.12
N GLN A 148 -16.58 -14.48 -0.44
CA GLN A 148 -17.49 -15.16 0.50
C GLN A 148 -17.06 -16.57 0.89
N ASP A 149 -16.28 -17.25 0.03
CA ASP A 149 -15.71 -18.57 0.34
C ASP A 149 -14.37 -18.45 1.08
N PHE A 150 -13.63 -17.38 0.78
CA PHE A 150 -12.34 -17.04 1.41
C PHE A 150 -12.54 -16.62 2.88
N TYR A 151 -13.53 -15.77 3.16
CA TYR A 151 -13.75 -15.13 4.44
C TYR A 151 -13.95 -16.10 5.63
N PRO A 152 -14.82 -17.13 5.56
CA PRO A 152 -14.95 -18.10 6.65
C PRO A 152 -13.64 -18.84 6.97
N SER A 153 -12.82 -19.12 5.93
CA SER A 153 -11.52 -19.75 6.10
C SER A 153 -10.54 -18.79 6.81
N LEU A 154 -10.55 -17.50 6.46
CA LEU A 154 -9.76 -16.47 7.13
C LEU A 154 -10.12 -16.38 8.62
N LEU A 155 -11.43 -16.27 8.95
CA LEU A 155 -11.88 -16.20 10.34
C LEU A 155 -11.48 -17.43 11.15
N LYS A 156 -11.54 -18.62 10.53
CA LYS A 156 -11.13 -19.87 11.19
C LYS A 156 -9.65 -19.83 11.58
N GLU A 157 -8.78 -19.43 10.68
CA GLU A 157 -7.34 -19.39 10.95
C GLU A 157 -6.97 -18.27 11.94
N LEU A 158 -7.64 -17.11 11.88
CA LEU A 158 -7.45 -16.04 12.86
C LEU A 158 -7.77 -16.50 14.28
N LYS A 159 -8.85 -17.29 14.46
CA LYS A 159 -9.21 -17.89 15.77
C LYS A 159 -8.17 -18.89 16.27
N CYS A 160 -7.40 -19.52 15.38
CA CYS A 160 -6.36 -20.48 15.74
C CYS A 160 -4.98 -19.84 16.03
N ALA A 161 -4.85 -18.52 15.87
CA ALA A 161 -3.58 -17.82 16.10
C ALA A 161 -3.10 -17.93 17.54
N GLU A 162 -1.79 -18.20 17.71
CA GLU A 162 -1.14 -18.39 19.02
C GLU A 162 0.02 -17.43 19.27
N LYS A 163 0.72 -16.97 18.21
CA LYS A 163 1.94 -16.17 18.32
C LYS A 163 1.79 -14.78 17.74
N PHE A 164 1.38 -14.69 16.47
CA PHE A 164 1.22 -13.42 15.80
C PHE A 164 0.20 -13.45 14.66
N ILE A 165 -0.37 -12.28 14.38
CA ILE A 165 -1.25 -12.01 13.24
C ILE A 165 -0.75 -10.72 12.57
N PHE A 166 -0.32 -10.80 11.31
CA PHE A 166 0.07 -9.66 10.50
C PHE A 166 -0.90 -9.48 9.36
N MET A 167 -1.44 -8.28 9.21
CA MET A 167 -2.45 -7.95 8.20
C MET A 167 -2.03 -6.72 7.43
N GLU A 168 -2.08 -6.79 6.09
CA GLU A 168 -1.74 -5.70 5.17
C GLU A 168 -2.82 -5.61 4.10
N TYR A 169 -3.53 -4.47 4.04
CA TYR A 169 -4.67 -4.29 3.15
C TYR A 169 -4.70 -2.89 2.54
N PHE A 170 -5.11 -2.80 1.28
CA PHE A 170 -5.31 -1.52 0.61
C PHE A 170 -6.57 -0.82 1.15
N ILE A 171 -7.71 -1.54 1.22
CA ILE A 171 -8.97 -1.02 1.76
C ILE A 171 -9.31 -1.75 3.05
N ILE A 172 -9.57 -0.98 4.10
CA ILE A 172 -10.28 -1.42 5.29
C ILE A 172 -11.50 -0.51 5.46
N ASN A 173 -12.69 -1.10 5.45
CA ASN A 173 -13.95 -0.38 5.56
C ASN A 173 -14.79 -0.94 6.71
N ASN A 174 -15.49 -0.03 7.41
CA ASN A 174 -16.41 -0.41 8.47
C ASN A 174 -17.57 -1.27 7.90
N GLY A 175 -17.88 -2.36 8.60
CA GLY A 175 -18.93 -3.28 8.22
C GLY A 175 -18.81 -4.61 8.94
N ILE A 176 -19.68 -5.55 8.62
CA ILE A 176 -19.77 -6.87 9.27
C ILE A 176 -18.46 -7.65 9.14
N MET A 177 -17.80 -7.58 7.97
CA MET A 177 -16.54 -8.26 7.75
C MET A 177 -15.46 -7.76 8.72
N LEU A 178 -15.29 -6.43 8.82
CA LEU A 178 -14.29 -5.83 9.71
C LEU A 178 -14.64 -6.07 11.19
N GLU A 179 -15.90 -5.93 11.59
CA GLU A 179 -16.32 -6.12 12.97
C GLU A 179 -15.98 -7.52 13.47
N ASN A 180 -16.34 -8.55 12.71
CA ASN A 180 -16.03 -9.94 13.06
C ASN A 180 -14.51 -10.21 13.12
N ILE A 181 -13.72 -9.61 12.21
CA ILE A 181 -12.26 -9.72 12.26
C ILE A 181 -11.72 -9.02 13.51
N LEU A 182 -12.17 -7.79 13.80
CA LEU A 182 -11.69 -7.01 14.94
C LEU A 182 -12.01 -7.67 16.27
N ASP A 183 -13.14 -8.33 16.42
CA ASP A 183 -13.49 -9.03 17.64
C ASP A 183 -12.52 -10.18 17.93
N ILE A 184 -12.14 -10.94 16.90
CA ILE A 184 -11.10 -11.97 17.02
C ILE A 184 -9.74 -11.33 17.31
N LEU A 185 -9.36 -10.25 16.63
CA LEU A 185 -8.07 -9.61 16.85
C LEU A 185 -7.93 -9.03 18.26
N LYS A 186 -8.99 -8.42 18.81
CA LYS A 186 -9.02 -7.92 20.19
C LYS A 186 -8.86 -9.06 21.19
N GLU A 187 -9.58 -10.16 21.01
CA GLU A 187 -9.44 -11.36 21.82
C GLU A 187 -8.00 -11.87 21.78
N LYS A 188 -7.43 -12.05 20.59
CA LYS A 188 -6.07 -12.55 20.43
C LYS A 188 -5.01 -11.61 21.02
N ALA A 189 -5.15 -10.31 20.83
CA ALA A 189 -4.26 -9.32 21.43
C ALA A 189 -4.33 -9.36 22.97
N SER A 190 -5.52 -9.55 23.56
CA SER A 190 -5.67 -9.70 25.01
C SER A 190 -5.00 -10.97 25.57
N LEU A 191 -4.84 -12.00 24.74
CA LEU A 191 -4.12 -13.23 25.06
C LEU A 191 -2.60 -13.13 24.79
N GLY A 192 -2.09 -11.98 24.37
CA GLY A 192 -0.67 -11.73 24.16
C GLY A 192 -0.16 -12.04 22.74
N VAL A 193 -1.05 -12.33 21.79
CA VAL A 193 -0.69 -12.49 20.37
C VAL A 193 -0.23 -11.14 19.81
N ASP A 194 0.90 -11.10 19.09
CA ASP A 194 1.40 -9.88 18.43
C ASP A 194 0.56 -9.57 17.16
N VAL A 195 -0.38 -8.64 17.30
CA VAL A 195 -1.28 -8.24 16.22
C VAL A 195 -0.78 -6.94 15.59
N ARG A 196 -0.45 -6.98 14.27
CA ARG A 196 0.01 -5.84 13.50
C ARG A 196 -0.84 -5.64 12.25
N ILE A 197 -1.24 -4.40 11.99
CA ILE A 197 -2.05 -4.03 10.83
C ILE A 197 -1.36 -2.90 10.07
N ILE A 198 -1.20 -3.09 8.75
CA ILE A 198 -0.87 -2.03 7.79
C ILE A 198 -2.09 -1.81 6.91
N TYR A 199 -2.48 -0.55 6.70
CA TYR A 199 -3.48 -0.21 5.70
C TYR A 199 -3.03 0.97 4.85
N ASP A 200 -3.41 0.99 3.57
CA ASP A 200 -3.15 2.15 2.73
C ASP A 200 -4.06 3.32 3.13
N ASP A 201 -3.46 4.46 3.48
CA ASP A 201 -4.22 5.60 4.00
C ASP A 201 -5.14 6.21 2.94
N MET A 202 -4.77 6.17 1.65
CA MET A 202 -5.61 6.64 0.56
C MET A 202 -6.77 5.67 0.28
N GLY A 203 -6.47 4.36 0.25
CA GLY A 203 -7.48 3.33 0.03
C GLY A 203 -8.56 3.31 1.09
N SER A 204 -8.23 3.70 2.32
CA SER A 204 -9.15 3.67 3.48
C SER A 204 -9.61 5.06 3.95
N ILE A 205 -9.23 6.14 3.25
CA ILE A 205 -9.37 7.53 3.73
C ILE A 205 -10.82 7.98 3.97
N ALA A 206 -11.75 7.46 3.19
CA ALA A 206 -13.18 7.79 3.33
C ALA A 206 -13.88 6.93 4.40
N MET A 207 -13.26 5.82 4.79
CA MET A 207 -13.86 4.76 5.59
C MET A 207 -13.38 4.75 7.04
N LEU A 208 -12.10 5.05 7.27
CA LEU A 208 -11.51 5.01 8.60
C LEU A 208 -11.32 6.43 9.19
N SER A 209 -11.42 6.54 10.50
CA SER A 209 -11.10 7.78 11.20
C SER A 209 -9.58 8.03 11.21
N THR A 210 -9.17 9.30 11.27
CA THR A 210 -7.74 9.66 11.40
C THR A 210 -7.09 9.13 12.69
N ASN A 211 -7.91 8.80 13.69
CA ASN A 211 -7.48 8.25 14.97
C ASN A 211 -7.56 6.72 15.04
N TYR A 212 -7.85 6.04 13.92
CA TYR A 212 -8.03 4.60 13.89
C TYR A 212 -6.85 3.81 14.49
N PRO A 213 -5.57 4.13 14.19
CA PRO A 213 -4.44 3.45 14.84
C PRO A 213 -4.42 3.62 16.35
N LYS A 214 -4.79 4.81 16.86
CA LYS A 214 -4.87 5.07 18.29
C LYS A 214 -6.03 4.31 18.94
N GLN A 215 -7.16 4.15 18.25
CA GLN A 215 -8.27 3.34 18.73
C GLN A 215 -7.86 1.86 18.86
N LEU A 216 -7.17 1.32 17.84
CA LEU A 216 -6.70 -0.07 17.88
C LEU A 216 -5.65 -0.30 18.96
N SER A 217 -4.79 0.68 19.25
CA SER A 217 -3.77 0.55 20.29
C SER A 217 -4.35 0.38 21.69
N THR A 218 -5.58 0.84 21.96
CA THR A 218 -6.27 0.62 23.24
C THR A 218 -6.60 -0.86 23.49
N TYR A 219 -6.63 -1.66 22.43
CA TYR A 219 -6.83 -3.11 22.48
C TYR A 219 -5.52 -3.91 22.36
N GLY A 220 -4.36 -3.23 22.40
CA GLY A 220 -3.06 -3.90 22.21
C GLY A 220 -2.71 -4.21 20.75
N ILE A 221 -3.53 -3.76 19.79
CA ILE A 221 -3.30 -3.96 18.34
C ILE A 221 -2.42 -2.84 17.81
N LYS A 222 -1.29 -3.19 17.21
CA LYS A 222 -0.39 -2.24 16.55
C LYS A 222 -0.89 -1.95 15.14
N CYS A 223 -1.06 -0.69 14.78
CA CYS A 223 -1.62 -0.30 13.48
C CYS A 223 -0.89 0.91 12.91
N ILE A 224 -0.52 0.85 11.63
CA ILE A 224 0.10 1.96 10.91
C ILE A 224 -0.60 2.23 9.58
N PRO A 225 -0.87 3.51 9.25
CA PRO A 225 -1.29 3.90 7.90
C PRO A 225 -0.07 3.96 6.98
N PHE A 226 -0.08 3.20 5.90
CA PHE A 226 0.95 3.31 4.86
C PHE A 226 0.78 4.62 4.08
N ASN A 227 1.89 5.32 3.89
CA ASN A 227 1.98 6.57 3.12
C ASN A 227 0.86 7.55 3.46
N LYS A 228 0.82 7.95 4.74
CA LYS A 228 -0.22 8.80 5.32
C LYS A 228 -0.44 10.06 4.49
N VAL A 229 -1.67 10.28 4.13
CA VAL A 229 -2.10 11.47 3.41
C VAL A 229 -2.22 12.64 4.39
N SER A 230 -1.38 13.66 4.18
CA SER A 230 -1.37 14.86 5.00
C SER A 230 -1.57 16.09 4.12
N PRO A 231 -2.39 17.06 4.52
CA PRO A 231 -2.47 18.35 3.86
C PRO A 231 -1.06 18.95 3.73
N PHE A 232 -0.74 19.55 2.59
CA PHE A 232 0.54 20.21 2.28
C PHE A 232 1.79 19.31 2.18
N LYS A 233 1.70 17.99 2.36
CA LYS A 233 2.84 17.06 2.20
C LYS A 233 2.81 16.24 0.92
N GLY A 234 2.04 16.66 -0.05
CA GLY A 234 1.85 15.97 -1.32
C GLY A 234 0.93 14.75 -1.22
N ILE A 235 -0.01 14.64 -2.15
CA ILE A 235 -0.81 13.43 -2.31
C ILE A 235 0.00 12.49 -3.20
N PHE A 236 0.62 11.49 -2.61
CA PHE A 236 1.33 10.45 -3.36
C PHE A 236 0.34 9.47 -3.95
N MET A 237 -0.36 9.88 -4.99
CA MET A 237 -1.39 9.04 -5.62
C MET A 237 -0.81 7.74 -6.20
N ASN A 238 0.44 7.77 -6.66
CA ASN A 238 1.05 6.68 -7.41
C ASN A 238 1.88 5.68 -6.59
N ASN A 239 2.15 5.99 -5.31
CA ASN A 239 2.89 5.08 -4.44
C ASN A 239 1.96 4.57 -3.35
N ARG A 240 1.11 3.64 -3.73
CA ARG A 240 0.14 3.01 -2.85
C ARG A 240 0.49 1.55 -2.64
N ASP A 241 0.20 1.07 -1.46
CA ASP A 241 0.30 -0.33 -1.16
C ASP A 241 -1.01 -1.02 -1.51
N HIS A 242 -1.01 -1.74 -2.63
CA HIS A 242 -2.21 -2.42 -3.13
C HIS A 242 -2.23 -3.91 -2.76
N ARG A 243 -1.31 -4.37 -1.91
CA ARG A 243 -1.27 -5.75 -1.43
C ARG A 243 -2.43 -6.02 -0.47
N LYS A 244 -2.88 -7.26 -0.44
CA LYS A 244 -3.84 -7.78 0.51
C LYS A 244 -3.26 -9.09 1.01
N MET A 245 -2.86 -9.11 2.27
CA MET A 245 -2.33 -10.32 2.88
C MET A 245 -2.66 -10.40 4.37
N THR A 246 -2.81 -11.61 4.85
CA THR A 246 -2.87 -11.95 6.28
C THR A 246 -1.94 -13.11 6.54
N ILE A 247 -1.07 -12.97 7.53
CA ILE A 247 -0.08 -13.99 7.91
C ILE A 247 -0.34 -14.36 9.36
N ILE A 248 -0.42 -15.66 9.65
CA ILE A 248 -0.77 -16.18 10.95
C ILE A 248 0.30 -17.18 11.39
N ASP A 249 1.00 -16.88 12.50
CA ASP A 249 1.99 -17.72 13.17
C ASP A 249 3.15 -18.21 12.29
N GLY A 250 3.36 -17.61 11.10
CA GLY A 250 4.28 -18.12 10.08
C GLY A 250 3.83 -19.45 9.45
N LYS A 251 2.65 -19.94 9.81
CA LYS A 251 2.08 -21.23 9.37
C LYS A 251 1.20 -21.06 8.14
N VAL A 252 0.42 -19.99 8.11
CA VAL A 252 -0.60 -19.73 7.08
C VAL A 252 -0.47 -18.32 6.56
N ALA A 253 -0.57 -18.16 5.26
CA ALA A 253 -0.74 -16.87 4.59
C ALA A 253 -1.99 -16.87 3.73
N PHE A 254 -2.71 -15.76 3.75
CA PHE A 254 -3.80 -15.46 2.83
C PHE A 254 -3.39 -14.30 1.93
N SER A 255 -3.69 -14.37 0.65
CA SER A 255 -3.49 -13.27 -0.30
C SER A 255 -4.53 -13.31 -1.42
N GLY A 256 -4.56 -12.27 -2.25
CA GLY A 256 -5.48 -12.17 -3.39
C GLY A 256 -5.97 -10.76 -3.64
N GLY A 257 -7.16 -10.66 -4.24
CA GLY A 257 -7.82 -9.39 -4.54
C GLY A 257 -8.75 -8.89 -3.42
N VAL A 258 -9.16 -9.76 -2.49
CA VAL A 258 -10.16 -9.48 -1.45
C VAL A 258 -9.62 -8.48 -0.42
N ASN A 259 -10.26 -7.29 -0.34
CA ASN A 259 -10.03 -6.32 0.73
C ASN A 259 -10.93 -6.59 1.93
N ILE A 260 -10.76 -5.85 3.02
CA ILE A 260 -11.63 -5.93 4.20
C ILE A 260 -12.78 -4.94 4.02
N SER A 261 -13.84 -5.38 3.35
CA SER A 261 -15.08 -4.62 3.16
C SER A 261 -16.21 -5.57 2.74
N ASP A 262 -17.43 -5.25 3.15
CA ASP A 262 -18.61 -6.11 3.01
C ASP A 262 -18.94 -6.47 1.55
N GLU A 263 -18.66 -5.58 0.60
CA GLU A 263 -18.86 -5.84 -0.83
C GLU A 263 -18.01 -7.01 -1.35
N TYR A 264 -16.79 -7.21 -0.83
CA TYR A 264 -15.93 -8.33 -1.26
C TYR A 264 -16.44 -9.70 -0.83
N ILE A 265 -17.30 -9.73 0.19
CA ILE A 265 -17.96 -10.97 0.66
C ILE A 265 -19.42 -11.03 0.27
N ASN A 266 -19.84 -10.17 -0.67
CA ASN A 266 -21.21 -10.09 -1.21
C ASN A 266 -22.28 -9.76 -0.15
N ILE A 267 -21.92 -9.00 0.89
CA ILE A 267 -22.86 -8.40 1.82
C ILE A 267 -23.07 -6.94 1.39
N ASN A 268 -24.32 -6.53 1.18
CA ASN A 268 -24.69 -5.16 0.78
C ASN A 268 -23.98 -4.65 -0.50
N SER A 269 -23.78 -5.52 -1.47
CA SER A 269 -23.14 -5.19 -2.74
C SER A 269 -24.07 -4.32 -3.61
N LYS A 270 -23.82 -2.99 -3.64
CA LYS A 270 -24.60 -2.01 -4.39
C LYS A 270 -24.52 -2.16 -5.91
N LEU A 271 -23.44 -2.76 -6.40
CA LEU A 271 -23.14 -2.90 -7.83
C LEU A 271 -23.41 -4.32 -8.37
N GLY A 272 -24.12 -5.16 -7.63
CA GLY A 272 -24.37 -6.55 -7.96
C GLY A 272 -23.33 -7.51 -7.35
N VAL A 273 -23.25 -8.73 -7.86
CA VAL A 273 -22.33 -9.74 -7.35
C VAL A 273 -20.89 -9.32 -7.60
N TRP A 274 -20.14 -9.17 -6.51
CA TRP A 274 -18.72 -8.84 -6.56
C TRP A 274 -17.90 -10.13 -6.64
N LYS A 275 -17.17 -10.28 -7.73
CA LYS A 275 -16.27 -11.42 -7.91
C LYS A 275 -14.84 -10.97 -7.65
N ASP A 276 -14.26 -11.50 -6.59
CA ASP A 276 -12.83 -11.38 -6.31
C ASP A 276 -12.31 -12.72 -5.77
N ASN A 277 -11.04 -12.98 -5.99
CA ASN A 277 -10.43 -14.24 -5.62
C ASN A 277 -9.45 -14.12 -4.47
N GLY A 278 -9.16 -15.25 -3.83
CA GLY A 278 -8.13 -15.35 -2.82
C GLY A 278 -7.44 -16.70 -2.83
N ILE A 279 -6.29 -16.76 -2.21
CA ILE A 279 -5.54 -17.97 -1.96
C ILE A 279 -5.21 -18.09 -0.47
N LYS A 280 -5.16 -19.31 0.03
CA LYS A 280 -4.59 -19.68 1.30
C LYS A 280 -3.37 -20.53 1.02
N ILE A 281 -2.25 -20.22 1.65
CA ILE A 281 -0.97 -20.91 1.52
C ILE A 281 -0.56 -21.42 2.89
N GLU A 282 -0.19 -22.70 2.97
CA GLU A 282 0.47 -23.31 4.12
C GLU A 282 1.80 -23.88 3.66
N GLY A 283 2.89 -23.62 4.36
CA GLY A 283 4.21 -24.14 4.01
C GLY A 283 5.31 -23.10 3.99
N ASP A 284 6.42 -23.45 3.38
CA ASP A 284 7.67 -22.68 3.42
C ASP A 284 7.54 -21.28 2.80
N ALA A 285 6.66 -21.10 1.80
CA ALA A 285 6.40 -19.82 1.17
C ALA A 285 5.81 -18.76 2.14
N VAL A 286 5.18 -19.18 3.25
CA VAL A 286 4.61 -18.25 4.23
C VAL A 286 5.68 -17.32 4.80
N PHE A 287 6.92 -17.79 4.88
CA PHE A 287 8.02 -16.96 5.34
C PHE A 287 8.36 -15.81 4.38
N ASN A 288 8.19 -16.01 3.06
CA ASN A 288 8.34 -14.92 2.08
C ASN A 288 7.35 -13.80 2.33
N PHE A 289 6.07 -14.13 2.60
CA PHE A 289 5.03 -13.15 2.97
C PHE A 289 5.38 -12.46 4.29
N THR A 290 5.93 -13.19 5.25
CA THR A 290 6.36 -12.62 6.54
C THR A 290 7.47 -11.59 6.34
N VAL A 291 8.48 -11.89 5.53
CA VAL A 291 9.57 -10.96 5.20
C VAL A 291 9.02 -9.74 4.45
N MET A 292 8.09 -9.93 3.51
CA MET A 292 7.46 -8.85 2.76
C MET A 292 6.72 -7.88 3.68
N PHE A 293 5.90 -8.40 4.60
CA PHE A 293 5.19 -7.59 5.59
C PHE A 293 6.16 -6.84 6.50
N CYS A 294 7.13 -7.55 7.09
CA CYS A 294 8.09 -6.97 8.01
C CYS A 294 8.98 -5.92 7.36
N SER A 295 9.32 -6.08 6.08
CA SER A 295 10.07 -5.07 5.32
C SER A 295 9.31 -3.74 5.29
N LEU A 296 8.01 -3.78 4.99
CA LEU A 296 7.18 -2.58 4.97
C LEU A 296 6.92 -2.02 6.36
N TRP A 297 6.64 -2.91 7.33
CA TRP A 297 6.43 -2.53 8.72
C TRP A 297 7.65 -1.80 9.28
N ASN A 298 8.82 -2.42 9.25
CA ASN A 298 10.04 -1.89 9.85
C ASN A 298 10.59 -0.64 9.13
N ALA A 299 10.39 -0.54 7.80
CA ALA A 299 10.70 0.68 7.05
C ALA A 299 9.88 1.90 7.53
N ASN A 300 8.64 1.68 8.01
CA ASN A 300 7.77 2.74 8.51
C ASN A 300 8.07 3.12 9.96
N ILE A 301 8.28 2.14 10.85
CA ILE A 301 8.53 2.39 12.29
C ILE A 301 10.01 2.53 12.63
N LYS A 302 10.91 2.18 11.69
CA LYS A 302 12.38 2.19 11.85
C LYS A 302 12.86 1.29 12.99
N GLU A 303 12.26 0.14 13.12
CA GLU A 303 12.73 -0.93 13.98
C GLU A 303 13.53 -1.96 13.17
N ASP A 304 14.53 -2.55 13.78
CA ASP A 304 15.24 -3.71 13.27
C ASP A 304 14.92 -4.89 14.18
N GLU A 305 14.42 -5.97 13.58
CA GLU A 305 14.09 -7.18 14.33
C GLU A 305 14.55 -8.43 13.56
N ASP A 306 14.99 -9.43 14.30
CA ASP A 306 15.33 -10.71 13.70
C ASP A 306 14.03 -11.42 13.24
N LEU A 307 13.89 -11.59 11.93
CA LEU A 307 12.70 -12.20 11.33
C LEU A 307 12.65 -13.72 11.51
N LEU A 308 13.76 -14.39 11.87
CA LEU A 308 13.76 -15.83 12.12
C LEU A 308 12.82 -16.24 13.24
N LYS A 309 12.54 -15.34 14.20
CA LYS A 309 11.55 -15.59 15.27
C LYS A 309 10.12 -15.83 14.76
N PHE A 310 9.81 -15.35 13.55
CA PHE A 310 8.51 -15.52 12.91
C PHE A 310 8.47 -16.70 11.95
N LYS A 311 9.61 -17.34 11.70
CA LYS A 311 9.69 -18.50 10.81
C LYS A 311 9.11 -19.73 11.52
N TYR A 312 8.13 -20.38 10.86
CA TYR A 312 7.63 -21.68 11.31
C TYR A 312 8.50 -22.80 10.67
N ASP A 313 8.76 -23.84 11.45
CA ASP A 313 9.49 -25.00 10.97
C ASP A 313 8.53 -26.08 10.44
N PHE A 314 8.54 -26.26 9.12
CA PHE A 314 7.74 -27.27 8.42
C PHE A 314 8.49 -28.60 8.21
N SER A 315 9.67 -28.82 8.82
CA SER A 315 10.47 -30.03 8.62
C SER A 315 9.71 -31.34 8.91
N ASN A 316 8.77 -31.30 9.84
CA ASN A 316 7.93 -32.43 10.25
C ASN A 316 6.57 -32.48 9.54
N LYS A 317 6.25 -31.54 8.67
CA LYS A 317 4.99 -31.47 7.91
C LYS A 317 5.30 -31.46 6.42
N LYS A 318 5.05 -32.59 5.76
CA LYS A 318 5.08 -32.62 4.28
C LYS A 318 3.77 -32.02 3.77
N CYS A 319 3.86 -30.88 3.12
CA CYS A 319 2.82 -30.31 2.28
C CYS A 319 2.88 -30.94 0.88
N ASN A 320 1.84 -30.73 0.07
CA ASN A 320 1.88 -31.13 -1.33
C ASN A 320 3.00 -30.41 -2.08
N ASN A 321 3.53 -31.02 -3.15
CA ASN A 321 4.68 -30.50 -3.90
C ASN A 321 4.27 -29.35 -4.86
N GLY A 322 3.52 -28.37 -4.39
CA GLY A 322 3.22 -27.16 -5.17
C GLY A 322 4.36 -26.13 -5.08
N TYR A 323 4.71 -25.52 -6.22
CA TYR A 323 5.66 -24.40 -6.23
C TYR A 323 4.92 -23.09 -5.91
N VAL A 324 5.47 -22.29 -5.02
CA VAL A 324 4.99 -20.96 -4.67
C VAL A 324 6.15 -19.97 -4.70
#